data_0314cbb917a5697752bb39c0feaef458
#
_entry.id   0314cbb917a5697752bb39c0feaef458
#
_cell.length_a   1.000
_cell.length_b   1.000
_cell.length_c   1.000
_cell.angle_alpha   90.00
_cell.angle_beta   90.00
_cell.angle_gamma   90.00
#
_symmetry.space_group_name_H-M   'P 1'
#
loop_
_entity.id
_entity.type
_entity.pdbx_description
1 polymer ?
#
loop_
_entity_poly.entity_id
_entity_poly.type
_entity_poly.pdbx_seq_one_letter_code
_entity_poly.pdbx_strand_id
1 'polypeptide(L)'
;MSVQHTNLDTSQDKAKPGQEVNNQEVNNQEVNNQELIKKNSPDNRLASILLAVAFYLAIVYLALFLLLGLSNPWGMLIIIFLAPNLISFIIATILTGIGRKKASKNFLYTSIVFYIASIVLAYDPDWGVFRVVPILLTILVTVGTVMYKQDNEQDNK
;
A
#
# COMPACT_ATOMS: atom_id res chain seq x y z
N MET A 1 40.32 -55.92 54.33
CA MET A 1 39.29 -54.86 54.30
C MET A 1 39.31 -54.24 52.96
N SER A 2 38.34 -54.59 52.12
CA SER A 2 38.19 -54.18 50.75
C SER A 2 37.44 -52.85 50.67
N VAL A 3 37.95 -51.90 49.93
CA VAL A 3 37.22 -50.69 49.54
C VAL A 3 37.01 -50.77 48.04
N GLN A 4 35.74 -50.93 47.63
CA GLN A 4 35.34 -50.90 46.25
C GLN A 4 35.21 -49.46 45.75
N HIS A 5 35.91 -49.14 44.65
CA HIS A 5 35.72 -47.93 43.89
C HIS A 5 34.54 -48.14 42.91
N THR A 6 33.49 -47.36 43.08
CA THR A 6 32.37 -47.28 42.16
C THR A 6 32.70 -46.25 41.09
N ASN A 7 32.89 -46.71 39.85
CA ASN A 7 32.99 -45.83 38.67
C ASN A 7 31.63 -45.24 38.32
N LEU A 8 31.48 -43.95 38.39
CA LEU A 8 30.40 -43.18 37.81
C LEU A 8 30.65 -43.00 36.31
N ASP A 9 29.91 -43.71 35.54
CA ASP A 9 29.87 -43.57 34.07
C ASP A 9 29.11 -42.30 33.72
N THR A 10 29.81 -41.25 33.30
CA THR A 10 29.21 -39.99 32.83
C THR A 10 28.94 -40.14 31.33
N SER A 11 27.76 -40.61 31.00
CA SER A 11 27.26 -40.58 29.64
C SER A 11 27.07 -39.13 29.19
N GLN A 12 28.03 -38.58 28.47
CA GLN A 12 27.90 -37.36 27.72
C GLN A 12 26.92 -37.60 26.56
N ASP A 13 25.73 -37.09 26.73
CA ASP A 13 24.74 -36.97 25.68
C ASP A 13 25.28 -35.93 24.65
N LYS A 14 25.89 -36.44 23.58
CA LYS A 14 26.28 -35.64 22.43
C LYS A 14 25.02 -35.28 21.66
N ALA A 15 24.44 -34.11 21.97
CA ALA A 15 23.44 -33.46 21.11
C ALA A 15 24.01 -33.34 19.69
N LYS A 16 23.34 -33.98 18.73
CA LYS A 16 23.71 -33.95 17.30
C LYS A 16 23.46 -32.54 16.75
N PRO A 17 24.50 -31.84 16.23
CA PRO A 17 24.32 -30.48 15.70
C PRO A 17 23.56 -30.41 14.37
N GLY A 18 23.08 -31.53 13.83
CA GLY A 18 22.46 -31.59 12.51
C GLY A 18 20.92 -31.41 12.48
N GLN A 19 20.25 -31.50 13.65
CA GLN A 19 18.77 -31.39 13.65
C GLN A 19 18.25 -29.97 13.79
N GLU A 20 18.98 -29.04 14.42
CA GLU A 20 18.56 -27.64 14.53
C GLU A 20 18.66 -26.89 13.20
N VAL A 21 19.68 -27.16 12.39
CA VAL A 21 19.86 -26.51 11.09
C VAL A 21 18.74 -26.90 10.12
N ASN A 22 18.29 -28.16 10.14
CA ASN A 22 17.25 -28.64 9.24
C ASN A 22 15.86 -28.06 9.59
N ASN A 23 15.60 -27.82 10.89
CA ASN A 23 14.33 -27.21 11.33
C ASN A 23 14.25 -25.71 10.99
N GLN A 24 15.38 -24.99 10.96
CA GLN A 24 15.40 -23.59 10.55
C GLN A 24 15.24 -23.41 9.04
N GLU A 25 15.83 -24.29 8.22
CA GLU A 25 15.64 -24.23 6.76
C GLU A 25 14.21 -24.59 6.35
N VAL A 26 13.60 -25.60 6.96
CA VAL A 26 12.20 -25.98 6.70
C VAL A 26 11.24 -24.86 7.11
N ASN A 27 11.47 -24.22 8.26
CA ASN A 27 10.64 -23.12 8.74
C ASN A 27 10.77 -21.87 7.85
N ASN A 28 11.98 -21.58 7.36
CA ASN A 28 12.21 -20.47 6.43
C ASN A 28 11.60 -20.73 5.03
N GLN A 29 11.55 -21.98 4.58
CA GLN A 29 10.90 -22.33 3.31
C GLN A 29 9.38 -22.29 3.42
N GLU A 30 8.79 -22.71 4.55
CA GLU A 30 7.35 -22.58 4.79
C GLU A 30 6.90 -21.13 4.89
N VAL A 31 7.63 -20.28 5.59
CA VAL A 31 7.35 -18.84 5.70
C VAL A 31 7.44 -18.19 4.32
N ASN A 32 8.46 -18.50 3.54
CA ASN A 32 8.63 -17.93 2.20
C ASN A 32 7.55 -18.40 1.22
N ASN A 33 7.12 -19.66 1.31
CA ASN A 33 6.02 -20.19 0.50
C ASN A 33 4.66 -19.60 0.91
N GLN A 34 4.42 -19.34 2.19
CA GLN A 34 3.20 -18.69 2.66
C GLN A 34 3.15 -17.22 2.21
N GLU A 35 4.27 -16.49 2.23
CA GLU A 35 4.36 -15.13 1.68
C GLU A 35 4.09 -15.09 0.17
N LEU A 36 4.62 -16.03 -0.59
CA LEU A 36 4.39 -16.12 -2.03
C LEU A 36 2.93 -16.43 -2.38
N ILE A 37 2.28 -17.33 -1.61
CA ILE A 37 0.87 -17.69 -1.79
C ILE A 37 -0.02 -16.48 -1.42
N LYS A 38 0.29 -15.77 -0.35
CA LYS A 38 -0.43 -14.58 0.11
C LYS A 38 -0.32 -13.42 -0.87
N LYS A 39 0.87 -13.19 -1.44
CA LYS A 39 1.13 -12.15 -2.45
C LYS A 39 0.42 -12.44 -3.78
N ASN A 40 0.16 -13.70 -4.08
CA ASN A 40 -0.50 -14.14 -5.31
C ASN A 40 -2.01 -14.36 -5.17
N SER A 41 -2.62 -14.00 -4.04
CA SER A 41 -4.07 -14.09 -3.90
C SER A 41 -4.76 -13.20 -4.93
N PRO A 42 -5.84 -13.67 -5.61
CA PRO A 42 -6.51 -12.91 -6.67
C PRO A 42 -7.00 -11.54 -6.19
N ASP A 43 -7.42 -11.43 -4.94
CA ASP A 43 -7.89 -10.18 -4.33
C ASP A 43 -6.78 -9.13 -4.23
N ASN A 44 -5.57 -9.52 -3.82
CA ASN A 44 -4.42 -8.62 -3.74
C ASN A 44 -3.94 -8.16 -5.12
N ARG A 45 -4.06 -9.02 -6.14
CA ARG A 45 -3.76 -8.65 -7.53
C ARG A 45 -4.74 -7.61 -8.06
N LEU A 46 -6.04 -7.81 -7.86
CA LEU A 46 -7.07 -6.86 -8.27
C LEU A 46 -6.91 -5.51 -7.55
N ALA A 47 -6.68 -5.52 -6.24
CA ALA A 47 -6.41 -4.31 -5.47
C ALA A 47 -5.20 -3.54 -6.01
N SER A 48 -4.10 -4.23 -6.32
CA SER A 48 -2.90 -3.62 -6.89
C SER A 48 -3.15 -3.02 -8.28
N ILE A 49 -3.93 -3.70 -9.12
CA ILE A 49 -4.32 -3.21 -10.46
C ILE A 49 -5.22 -1.97 -10.33
N LEU A 50 -6.24 -2.00 -9.47
CA LEU A 50 -7.13 -0.86 -9.24
C LEU A 50 -6.38 0.37 -8.77
N LEU A 51 -5.46 0.21 -7.81
CA LEU A 51 -4.61 1.30 -7.33
C LEU A 51 -3.64 1.80 -8.40
N ALA A 52 -3.16 0.91 -9.30
CA ALA A 52 -2.33 1.29 -10.43
C ALA A 52 -3.12 2.12 -11.44
N VAL A 53 -4.30 1.65 -11.82
CA VAL A 53 -5.19 2.35 -12.76
C VAL A 53 -5.57 3.72 -12.19
N ALA A 54 -5.97 3.80 -10.92
CA ALA A 54 -6.28 5.07 -10.27
C ALA A 54 -5.09 6.05 -10.32
N PHE A 55 -3.89 5.58 -10.01
CA PHE A 55 -2.69 6.40 -10.03
C PHE A 55 -2.36 6.95 -11.41
N TYR A 56 -2.37 6.09 -12.44
CA TYR A 56 -2.10 6.53 -13.82
C TYR A 56 -3.20 7.44 -14.36
N LEU A 57 -4.46 7.15 -14.05
CA LEU A 57 -5.59 7.99 -14.43
C LEU A 57 -5.48 9.38 -13.79
N ALA A 58 -5.06 9.48 -12.53
CA ALA A 58 -4.81 10.75 -11.85
C ALA A 58 -3.70 11.55 -12.53
N ILE A 59 -2.59 10.91 -12.92
CA ILE A 59 -1.49 11.59 -13.63
C ILE A 59 -1.95 12.11 -15.00
N VAL A 60 -2.66 11.28 -15.76
CA VAL A 60 -3.20 11.68 -17.08
C VAL A 60 -4.15 12.86 -16.93
N TYR A 61 -5.05 12.81 -15.94
CA TYR A 61 -5.96 13.92 -15.67
C TYR A 61 -5.22 15.20 -15.32
N LEU A 62 -4.21 15.16 -14.44
CA LEU A 62 -3.38 16.30 -14.10
C LEU A 62 -2.65 16.87 -15.31
N ALA A 63 -2.06 16.02 -16.13
CA ALA A 63 -1.36 16.42 -17.34
C ALA A 63 -2.29 17.11 -18.33
N LEU A 64 -3.47 16.52 -18.60
CA LEU A 64 -4.47 17.11 -19.48
C LEU A 64 -5.02 18.44 -18.92
N PHE A 65 -5.29 18.50 -17.62
CA PHE A 65 -5.79 19.71 -16.97
C PHE A 65 -4.79 20.87 -17.08
N LEU A 66 -3.51 20.60 -16.80
CA LEU A 66 -2.45 21.61 -16.93
C LEU A 66 -2.23 22.03 -18.40
N LEU A 67 -2.24 21.06 -19.31
CA LEU A 67 -2.03 21.34 -20.73
C LEU A 67 -3.15 22.22 -21.28
N LEU A 68 -4.41 21.90 -21.01
CA LEU A 68 -5.57 22.68 -21.43
C LEU A 68 -5.61 24.05 -20.72
N GLY A 69 -5.30 24.08 -19.44
CA GLY A 69 -5.30 25.31 -18.65
C GLY A 69 -4.22 26.31 -19.08
N LEU A 70 -3.03 25.83 -19.46
CA LEU A 70 -1.95 26.70 -19.93
C LEU A 70 -2.06 27.08 -21.40
N SER A 71 -2.96 26.46 -22.17
CA SER A 71 -3.12 26.69 -23.60
C SER A 71 -3.76 28.05 -23.95
N ASN A 72 -4.46 28.67 -23.00
CA ASN A 72 -5.12 29.95 -23.22
C ASN A 72 -5.24 30.77 -21.91
N PRO A 73 -5.37 32.14 -22.01
CA PRO A 73 -5.47 33.00 -20.83
C PRO A 73 -6.65 32.67 -19.89
N TRP A 74 -7.79 32.27 -20.44
CA TRP A 74 -8.96 31.85 -19.64
C TRP A 74 -8.69 30.59 -18.85
N GLY A 75 -7.96 29.62 -19.43
CA GLY A 75 -7.53 28.41 -18.75
C GLY A 75 -6.64 28.72 -17.56
N MET A 76 -5.79 29.74 -17.67
CA MET A 76 -4.90 30.16 -16.58
C MET A 76 -5.69 30.72 -15.38
N LEU A 77 -6.75 31.49 -15.65
CA LEU A 77 -7.69 31.94 -14.60
C LEU A 77 -8.37 30.76 -13.89
N ILE A 78 -8.77 29.74 -14.65
CA ILE A 78 -9.37 28.53 -14.10
C ILE A 78 -8.39 27.80 -13.17
N ILE A 79 -7.13 27.64 -13.58
CA ILE A 79 -6.08 27.03 -12.75
C ILE A 79 -5.91 27.80 -11.44
N ILE A 80 -5.85 29.12 -11.47
CA ILE A 80 -5.69 29.96 -10.28
C ILE A 80 -6.89 29.79 -9.34
N PHE A 81 -8.10 29.76 -9.89
CA PHE A 81 -9.32 29.61 -9.10
C PHE A 81 -9.44 28.20 -8.49
N LEU A 82 -9.05 27.17 -9.22
CA LEU A 82 -9.05 25.77 -8.75
C LEU A 82 -7.73 25.38 -8.05
N ALA A 83 -6.79 26.31 -7.84
CA ALA A 83 -5.49 26.00 -7.23
C ALA A 83 -5.60 25.21 -5.90
N PRO A 84 -6.49 25.55 -4.94
CA PRO A 84 -6.61 24.77 -3.70
C PRO A 84 -7.05 23.32 -3.94
N ASN A 85 -8.00 23.11 -4.86
CA ASN A 85 -8.41 21.78 -5.29
C ASN A 85 -7.25 21.02 -5.95
N LEU A 86 -6.54 21.67 -6.87
CA LEU A 86 -5.43 21.07 -7.60
C LEU A 86 -4.29 20.65 -6.69
N ILE A 87 -3.93 21.49 -5.71
CA ILE A 87 -2.90 21.17 -4.71
C ILE A 87 -3.31 19.95 -3.89
N SER A 88 -4.54 19.89 -3.38
CA SER A 88 -5.06 18.76 -2.64
C SER A 88 -5.04 17.47 -3.48
N PHE A 89 -5.42 17.58 -4.75
CA PHE A 89 -5.42 16.47 -5.70
C PHE A 89 -4.01 15.96 -6.01
N ILE A 90 -3.02 16.84 -6.17
CA ILE A 90 -1.61 16.46 -6.37
C ILE A 90 -1.09 15.72 -5.15
N ILE A 91 -1.34 16.22 -3.94
CA ILE A 91 -0.94 15.56 -2.69
C ILE A 91 -1.57 14.16 -2.62
N ALA A 92 -2.87 14.03 -2.90
CA ALA A 92 -3.56 12.75 -2.93
C ALA A 92 -2.91 11.76 -3.91
N THR A 93 -2.56 12.22 -5.11
CA THR A 93 -1.92 11.40 -6.15
C THR A 93 -0.54 10.92 -5.72
N ILE A 94 0.27 11.80 -5.10
CA ILE A 94 1.59 11.43 -4.57
C ILE A 94 1.46 10.40 -3.46
N LEU A 95 0.54 10.61 -2.52
CA LEU A 95 0.28 9.68 -1.41
C LEU A 95 -0.20 8.31 -1.91
N THR A 96 -1.05 8.27 -2.93
CA THR A 96 -1.47 7.02 -3.59
C THR A 96 -0.26 6.29 -4.19
N GLY A 97 0.64 7.01 -4.86
CA GLY A 97 1.88 6.45 -5.42
C GLY A 97 2.81 5.87 -4.35
N ILE A 98 3.01 6.60 -3.24
CA ILE A 98 3.84 6.15 -2.11
C ILE A 98 3.17 4.96 -1.40
N GLY A 99 1.88 5.04 -1.11
CA GLY A 99 1.11 3.99 -0.46
C GLY A 99 1.18 2.67 -1.23
N ARG A 100 1.09 2.74 -2.56
CA ARG A 100 1.23 1.60 -3.46
C ARG A 100 2.64 0.99 -3.42
N LYS A 101 3.69 1.82 -3.47
CA LYS A 101 5.09 1.35 -3.45
C LYS A 101 5.47 0.75 -2.10
N LYS A 102 5.03 1.35 -1.00
CA LYS A 102 5.36 0.91 0.38
C LYS A 102 4.39 -0.14 0.92
N ALA A 103 3.36 -0.52 0.16
CA ALA A 103 2.29 -1.42 0.61
C ALA A 103 1.64 -0.98 1.93
N SER A 104 1.56 0.33 2.18
CA SER A 104 1.11 0.90 3.45
C SER A 104 -0.31 1.46 3.34
N LYS A 105 -1.24 0.88 4.09
CA LYS A 105 -2.64 1.35 4.15
C LYS A 105 -2.77 2.77 4.68
N ASN A 106 -1.93 3.18 5.62
CA ASN A 106 -2.00 4.51 6.20
C ASN A 106 -1.85 5.61 5.14
N PHE A 107 -0.90 5.46 4.21
CA PHE A 107 -0.74 6.39 3.10
C PHE A 107 -1.93 6.37 2.14
N LEU A 108 -2.53 5.19 1.92
CA LEU A 108 -3.72 5.07 1.06
C LEU A 108 -4.95 5.71 1.70
N TYR A 109 -5.20 5.50 2.99
CA TYR A 109 -6.29 6.18 3.70
C TYR A 109 -6.09 7.70 3.72
N THR A 110 -4.87 8.17 3.97
CA THR A 110 -4.56 9.59 3.90
C THR A 110 -4.81 10.16 2.50
N SER A 111 -4.47 9.41 1.44
CA SER A 111 -4.75 9.86 0.07
C SER A 111 -6.25 10.00 -0.21
N ILE A 112 -7.09 9.09 0.32
CA ILE A 112 -8.55 9.17 0.20
C ILE A 112 -9.06 10.47 0.82
N VAL A 113 -8.56 10.83 2.02
CA VAL A 113 -8.93 12.09 2.69
C VAL A 113 -8.61 13.30 1.81
N PHE A 114 -7.42 13.33 1.18
CA PHE A 114 -7.04 14.42 0.28
C PHE A 114 -7.84 14.44 -1.02
N TYR A 115 -8.26 13.28 -1.56
CA TYR A 115 -9.18 13.25 -2.70
C TYR A 115 -10.57 13.80 -2.31
N ILE A 116 -11.11 13.45 -1.15
CA ILE A 116 -12.35 14.02 -0.63
C ILE A 116 -12.21 15.53 -0.42
N ALA A 117 -11.11 15.99 0.18
CA ALA A 117 -10.82 17.41 0.34
C ALA A 117 -10.78 18.14 -1.02
N SER A 118 -10.20 17.53 -2.06
CA SER A 118 -10.19 18.11 -3.39
C SER A 118 -11.61 18.26 -3.97
N ILE A 119 -12.51 17.29 -3.73
CA ILE A 119 -13.92 17.37 -4.16
C ILE A 119 -14.63 18.54 -3.48
N VAL A 120 -14.39 18.72 -2.18
CA VAL A 120 -14.99 19.82 -1.40
C VAL A 120 -14.43 21.18 -1.84
N LEU A 121 -13.12 21.26 -2.09
CA LEU A 121 -12.46 22.48 -2.53
C LEU A 121 -12.80 22.86 -3.99
N ALA A 122 -13.30 21.92 -4.80
CA ALA A 122 -13.84 22.17 -6.13
C ALA A 122 -15.28 22.70 -6.08
N TYR A 123 -15.67 23.42 -5.02
CA TYR A 123 -17.02 23.92 -4.84
C TYR A 123 -17.28 25.13 -5.75
N ASP A 124 -17.74 24.83 -6.96
CA ASP A 124 -18.34 25.81 -7.87
C ASP A 124 -19.59 25.15 -8.48
N PRO A 125 -20.80 25.76 -8.36
CA PRO A 125 -22.04 25.19 -8.87
C PRO A 125 -22.03 25.03 -10.39
N ASP A 126 -21.31 25.89 -11.12
CA ASP A 126 -21.32 25.91 -12.57
C ASP A 126 -20.29 24.97 -13.22
N TRP A 127 -19.31 24.47 -12.42
CA TRP A 127 -18.17 23.71 -12.91
C TRP A 127 -18.14 22.26 -12.39
N GLY A 128 -19.31 21.66 -12.22
CA GLY A 128 -19.47 20.29 -11.69
C GLY A 128 -18.65 19.24 -12.44
N VAL A 129 -18.28 19.49 -13.69
CA VAL A 129 -17.45 18.58 -14.51
C VAL A 129 -16.11 18.29 -13.84
N PHE A 130 -15.49 19.27 -13.15
CA PHE A 130 -14.19 19.09 -12.49
C PHE A 130 -14.23 18.21 -11.25
N ARG A 131 -15.43 17.91 -10.71
CA ARG A 131 -15.62 17.01 -9.58
C ARG A 131 -15.72 15.53 -9.99
N VAL A 132 -16.13 15.26 -11.22
CA VAL A 132 -16.40 13.89 -11.68
C VAL A 132 -15.15 13.02 -11.56
N VAL A 133 -13.99 13.51 -12.01
CA VAL A 133 -12.74 12.73 -11.97
C VAL A 133 -12.25 12.50 -10.53
N PRO A 134 -12.16 13.50 -9.64
CA PRO A 134 -11.83 13.26 -8.24
C PRO A 134 -12.78 12.29 -7.53
N ILE A 135 -14.09 12.34 -7.81
CA ILE A 135 -15.07 11.40 -7.24
C ILE A 135 -14.77 9.97 -7.70
N LEU A 136 -14.59 9.76 -9.00
CA LEU A 136 -14.29 8.47 -9.58
C LEU A 136 -12.98 7.88 -9.01
N LEU A 137 -11.95 8.72 -8.89
CA LEU A 137 -10.68 8.33 -8.29
C LEU A 137 -10.80 8.00 -6.80
N THR A 138 -11.60 8.75 -6.05
CA THR A 138 -11.90 8.46 -4.65
C THR A 138 -12.51 7.07 -4.51
N ILE A 139 -13.48 6.72 -5.35
CA ILE A 139 -14.12 5.40 -5.35
C ILE A 139 -13.09 4.31 -5.69
N LEU A 140 -12.30 4.49 -6.76
CA LEU A 140 -11.29 3.51 -7.19
C LEU A 140 -10.24 3.27 -6.11
N VAL A 141 -9.70 4.33 -5.50
CA VAL A 141 -8.69 4.22 -4.45
C VAL A 141 -9.28 3.61 -3.18
N THR A 142 -10.53 3.96 -2.84
CA THR A 142 -11.22 3.37 -1.66
C THR A 142 -11.43 1.88 -1.84
N VAL A 143 -11.98 1.44 -2.98
CA VAL A 143 -12.18 0.02 -3.28
C VAL A 143 -10.84 -0.71 -3.30
N GLY A 144 -9.84 -0.17 -3.99
CA GLY A 144 -8.50 -0.75 -4.02
C GLY A 144 -7.86 -0.87 -2.63
N THR A 145 -8.05 0.14 -1.76
CA THR A 145 -7.51 0.13 -0.39
C THR A 145 -8.21 -0.89 0.51
N VAL A 146 -9.54 -1.01 0.40
CA VAL A 146 -10.32 -1.99 1.18
C VAL A 146 -9.99 -3.42 0.76
N MET A 147 -9.85 -3.67 -0.55
CA MET A 147 -9.47 -4.99 -1.06
C MET A 147 -8.01 -5.35 -0.75
N TYR A 148 -7.17 -4.36 -0.48
CA TYR A 148 -5.77 -4.57 -0.15
C TYR A 148 -5.62 -5.14 1.27
N LYS A 149 -5.46 -6.48 1.38
CA LYS A 149 -5.19 -7.15 2.66
C LYS A 149 -3.76 -6.88 3.11
N GLN A 150 -3.63 -6.19 4.24
CA GLN A 150 -2.33 -5.99 4.90
C GLN A 150 -2.07 -7.15 5.85
N ASP A 151 -0.93 -7.81 5.70
CA ASP A 151 -0.55 -9.00 6.46
C ASP A 151 -0.01 -8.70 7.88
N ASN A 152 -0.11 -7.45 8.36
CA ASN A 152 0.58 -6.97 9.56
C ASN A 152 -0.27 -6.91 10.83
N GLU A 153 -1.42 -7.59 10.92
CA GLU A 153 -2.26 -7.52 12.13
C GLU A 153 -2.06 -8.70 13.09
N GLN A 154 -1.07 -9.57 12.87
CA GLN A 154 -0.88 -10.80 13.67
C GLN A 154 0.36 -10.87 14.56
N ASP A 155 1.21 -9.84 14.65
CA ASP A 155 2.41 -9.91 15.50
C ASP A 155 2.35 -9.06 16.79
N ASN A 156 1.16 -8.73 17.29
CA ASN A 156 1.00 -8.08 18.60
C ASN A 156 -0.16 -8.70 19.41
N LYS A 157 0.02 -9.98 19.79
CA LYS A 157 -0.67 -10.54 20.98
C LYS A 157 0.26 -11.49 21.71
#